data_5d02a0052551e74844700ee98e011e44
#
_entry.id   5d02a0052551e74844700ee98e011e44
#
_cell.length_a   1.000
_cell.length_b   1.000
_cell.length_c   1.000
_cell.angle_alpha   90.00
_cell.angle_beta   90.00
_cell.angle_gamma   90.00
#
_symmetry.space_group_name_H-M   'P 1'
#
loop_
_entity.id
_entity.type
_entity.pdbx_description
1 polymer ?
#
loop_
_entity_poly.entity_id
_entity_poly.type
_entity_poly.pdbx_seq_one_letter_code
_entity_poly.pdbx_strand_id
1 'polypeptide(L)'
;MVESIISYSIRNKFLVLFSILILTVASFWAVKNTNLDALPDLSPPQVIIQVEWSGQSPKTIEEQISYPLISNLMSLPNIETVRAMTSFSTAMIYIIFKDGTDIYDSRSRVLEQLSTLQGTFPTGATVQLGPDATGVGWAYEYALKSNTKSLDELRTLQDYYFKYALLGVDGVSEIASIGGYVKNYEITLNQDKLVQYDLNINEIKEIIQANNSDIGGRIILENGYEHIITARGYLKSLSDIENITIKTSNNIPLKIKDIAEVNITSSARRGMVDLNGQGETIGGIVIVRHGENPYAVIKAVKEKLATLKVPDVEVVEVYDRSSLIDKAIDTLKNTLIEESIIVAIIATLFLFHFRSALIIIITLPITVLISFLLMKAFGIGSNIMSLGGIAIAIGAMVD
;
A
#
# COMPACT_ATOMS: atom_id res chain seq x y z
N MET A 1 -43.20 -30.86 -6.78
CA MET A 1 -41.98 -30.28 -7.35
C MET A 1 -40.74 -31.12 -7.02
N VAL A 2 -40.43 -31.44 -5.77
CA VAL A 2 -39.25 -32.26 -5.37
C VAL A 2 -39.29 -33.66 -5.98
N GLU A 3 -40.46 -34.39 -5.90
CA GLU A 3 -40.65 -35.69 -6.53
C GLU A 3 -40.40 -35.70 -8.04
N SER A 4 -40.83 -34.65 -8.73
CA SER A 4 -40.62 -34.51 -10.17
C SER A 4 -39.12 -34.34 -10.52
N ILE A 5 -38.36 -33.58 -9.70
CA ILE A 5 -36.94 -33.41 -9.87
C ILE A 5 -36.19 -34.73 -9.63
N ILE A 6 -36.54 -35.45 -8.56
CA ILE A 6 -35.94 -36.76 -8.24
C ILE A 6 -36.23 -37.76 -9.36
N SER A 7 -37.47 -37.88 -9.80
CA SER A 7 -37.88 -38.78 -10.88
C SER A 7 -37.17 -38.46 -12.19
N TYR A 8 -37.05 -37.18 -12.55
CA TYR A 8 -36.33 -36.72 -13.73
C TYR A 8 -34.82 -37.05 -13.65
N SER A 9 -34.22 -36.80 -12.49
CA SER A 9 -32.78 -37.08 -12.25
C SER A 9 -32.46 -38.59 -12.36
N ILE A 10 -33.29 -39.45 -11.81
CA ILE A 10 -33.14 -40.88 -11.92
C ILE A 10 -33.27 -41.37 -13.37
N ARG A 11 -34.16 -40.77 -14.13
CA ARG A 11 -34.41 -41.10 -15.54
C ARG A 11 -33.29 -40.64 -16.47
N ASN A 12 -32.64 -39.52 -16.14
CA ASN A 12 -31.62 -38.89 -16.97
C ASN A 12 -30.21 -38.89 -16.30
N LYS A 13 -29.74 -40.06 -15.82
CA LYS A 13 -28.52 -40.21 -15.08
C LYS A 13 -27.28 -39.54 -15.74
N PHE A 14 -27.12 -39.76 -17.05
CA PHE A 14 -25.99 -39.18 -17.79
C PHE A 14 -26.00 -37.65 -17.80
N LEU A 15 -27.18 -37.04 -17.95
CA LEU A 15 -27.34 -35.60 -17.95
C LEU A 15 -26.96 -35.01 -16.57
N VAL A 16 -27.41 -35.66 -15.49
CA VAL A 16 -27.10 -35.27 -14.11
C VAL A 16 -25.59 -35.39 -13.83
N LEU A 17 -24.98 -36.53 -14.17
CA LEU A 17 -23.55 -36.74 -13.97
C LEU A 17 -22.71 -35.75 -14.80
N PHE A 18 -23.11 -35.47 -16.04
CA PHE A 18 -22.46 -34.50 -16.89
C PHE A 18 -22.58 -33.07 -16.33
N SER A 19 -23.74 -32.69 -15.81
CA SER A 19 -23.95 -31.40 -15.15
C SER A 19 -23.09 -31.24 -13.91
N ILE A 20 -23.00 -32.28 -13.06
CA ILE A 20 -22.12 -32.29 -11.88
C ILE A 20 -20.66 -32.14 -12.29
N LEU A 21 -20.23 -32.82 -13.35
CA LEU A 21 -18.85 -32.71 -13.83
C LEU A 21 -18.55 -31.28 -14.29
N ILE A 22 -19.44 -30.65 -15.06
CA ILE A 22 -19.29 -29.25 -15.50
C ILE A 22 -19.21 -28.31 -14.30
N LEU A 23 -20.15 -28.44 -13.34
CA LEU A 23 -20.16 -27.64 -12.13
C LEU A 23 -18.87 -27.82 -11.31
N THR A 24 -18.38 -29.04 -11.19
CA THR A 24 -17.11 -29.31 -10.48
C THR A 24 -15.93 -28.63 -11.15
N VAL A 25 -15.82 -28.74 -12.48
CA VAL A 25 -14.75 -28.08 -13.24
C VAL A 25 -14.85 -26.56 -13.13
N ALA A 26 -16.06 -26.00 -13.26
CA ALA A 26 -16.31 -24.58 -13.08
C ALA A 26 -15.96 -24.10 -11.65
N SER A 27 -16.24 -24.94 -10.65
CA SER A 27 -15.93 -24.64 -9.25
C SER A 27 -14.42 -24.62 -8.99
N PHE A 28 -13.64 -25.51 -9.58
CA PHE A 28 -12.17 -25.47 -9.51
C PHE A 28 -11.63 -24.16 -10.11
N TRP A 29 -12.20 -23.73 -11.23
CA TRP A 29 -11.86 -22.42 -11.81
C TRP A 29 -12.22 -21.27 -10.85
N ALA A 30 -13.41 -21.33 -10.24
CA ALA A 30 -13.85 -20.32 -9.28
C ALA A 30 -12.92 -20.23 -8.05
N VAL A 31 -12.52 -21.36 -7.46
CA VAL A 31 -11.59 -21.40 -6.31
C VAL A 31 -10.26 -20.71 -6.66
N LYS A 32 -9.70 -20.97 -7.85
CA LYS A 32 -8.44 -20.37 -8.27
C LYS A 32 -8.54 -18.85 -8.52
N ASN A 33 -9.71 -18.36 -8.88
CA ASN A 33 -9.92 -16.96 -9.28
C ASN A 33 -10.74 -16.17 -8.25
N THR A 34 -11.00 -16.70 -7.07
CA THR A 34 -11.63 -15.98 -5.98
C THR A 34 -10.58 -15.29 -5.13
N ASN A 35 -10.79 -14.02 -4.83
CA ASN A 35 -9.88 -13.27 -3.97
C ASN A 35 -9.86 -13.87 -2.57
N LEU A 36 -8.65 -14.12 -2.07
CA LEU A 36 -8.41 -14.67 -0.74
C LEU A 36 -7.90 -13.56 0.18
N ASP A 37 -8.65 -13.31 1.26
CA ASP A 37 -8.22 -12.41 2.33
C ASP A 37 -8.46 -13.06 3.70
N ALA A 38 -7.82 -12.56 4.74
CA ALA A 38 -8.07 -12.96 6.11
C ALA A 38 -9.38 -12.36 6.64
N LEU A 39 -9.60 -11.07 6.38
CA LEU A 39 -10.72 -10.30 6.92
C LEU A 39 -11.65 -9.85 5.77
N PRO A 40 -12.99 -9.83 6.01
CA PRO A 40 -13.88 -9.16 5.07
C PRO A 40 -13.60 -7.66 5.09
N ASP A 41 -13.53 -7.04 3.92
CA ASP A 41 -13.48 -5.60 3.83
C ASP A 41 -14.88 -5.01 4.04
N LEU A 42 -15.08 -4.45 5.21
CA LEU A 42 -16.32 -3.76 5.61
C LEU A 42 -16.13 -2.23 5.60
N SER A 43 -15.01 -1.76 5.06
CA SER A 43 -14.75 -0.32 4.96
C SER A 43 -15.69 0.32 3.96
N PRO A 44 -16.32 1.47 4.29
CA PRO A 44 -17.09 2.20 3.29
C PRO A 44 -16.15 2.67 2.16
N PRO A 45 -16.66 2.80 0.93
CA PRO A 45 -15.89 3.38 -0.16
C PRO A 45 -15.40 4.77 0.23
N GLN A 46 -14.07 4.99 0.24
CA GLN A 46 -13.50 6.26 0.67
C GLN A 46 -12.32 6.68 -0.20
N VAL A 47 -12.18 7.98 -0.34
CA VAL A 47 -11.01 8.60 -0.96
C VAL A 47 -10.31 9.48 0.09
N ILE A 48 -9.00 9.33 0.20
CA ILE A 48 -8.21 10.09 1.16
C ILE A 48 -7.40 11.14 0.40
N ILE A 49 -7.40 12.37 0.91
CA ILE A 49 -6.52 13.44 0.45
C ILE A 49 -5.50 13.69 1.55
N GLN A 50 -4.23 13.70 1.16
CA GLN A 50 -3.11 14.02 2.03
C GLN A 50 -2.67 15.46 1.76
N VAL A 51 -2.48 16.22 2.83
CA VAL A 51 -2.00 17.59 2.81
C VAL A 51 -0.71 17.67 3.60
N GLU A 52 0.31 18.27 3.01
CA GLU A 52 1.56 18.61 3.67
C GLU A 52 1.85 20.11 3.51
N TRP A 53 2.03 20.80 4.64
CA TRP A 53 2.43 22.19 4.65
C TRP A 53 3.36 22.47 5.84
N SER A 54 4.63 22.34 5.58
CA SER A 54 5.68 22.37 6.60
C SER A 54 5.65 23.63 7.47
N GLY A 55 5.78 23.45 8.80
CA GLY A 55 5.88 24.54 9.76
C GLY A 55 4.55 25.20 10.14
N GLN A 56 3.43 24.79 9.56
CA GLN A 56 2.14 25.42 9.82
C GLN A 56 1.38 24.79 10.98
N SER A 57 0.66 25.64 11.72
CA SER A 57 -0.19 25.19 12.82
C SER A 57 -1.41 24.42 12.32
N PRO A 58 -1.99 23.50 13.13
CA PRO A 58 -3.22 22.80 12.76
C PRO A 58 -4.35 23.76 12.38
N LYS A 59 -4.50 24.86 13.11
CA LYS A 59 -5.54 25.85 12.86
C LYS A 59 -5.36 26.55 11.51
N THR A 60 -4.12 26.90 11.15
CA THR A 60 -3.81 27.53 9.85
C THR A 60 -4.14 26.59 8.70
N ILE A 61 -3.77 25.29 8.82
CA ILE A 61 -4.07 24.29 7.80
C ILE A 61 -5.58 24.06 7.70
N GLU A 62 -6.28 24.02 8.84
CA GLU A 62 -7.74 23.87 8.87
C GLU A 62 -8.42 25.01 8.13
N GLU A 63 -8.09 26.26 8.47
CA GLU A 63 -8.72 27.44 7.90
C GLU A 63 -8.41 27.65 6.41
N GLN A 64 -7.17 27.39 5.99
CA GLN A 64 -6.72 27.72 4.63
C GLN A 64 -6.77 26.56 3.65
N ILE A 65 -6.83 25.31 4.13
CA ILE A 65 -6.82 24.14 3.24
C ILE A 65 -7.97 23.18 3.56
N SER A 66 -8.08 22.70 4.81
CA SER A 66 -9.04 21.64 5.13
C SER A 66 -10.49 22.09 4.96
N TYR A 67 -10.85 23.26 5.49
CA TYR A 67 -12.19 23.79 5.39
C TYR A 67 -12.60 24.14 3.95
N PRO A 68 -11.79 24.84 3.14
CA PRO A 68 -12.08 25.05 1.73
C PRO A 68 -12.24 23.77 0.93
N LEU A 69 -11.39 22.75 1.18
CA LEU A 69 -11.50 21.44 0.54
C LEU A 69 -12.80 20.74 0.89
N ILE A 70 -13.13 20.64 2.19
CA ILE A 70 -14.37 20.02 2.64
C ILE A 70 -15.59 20.67 1.98
N SER A 71 -15.64 22.01 2.01
CA SER A 71 -16.76 22.77 1.44
C SER A 71 -16.97 22.52 -0.06
N ASN A 72 -15.88 22.41 -0.81
CA ASN A 72 -15.94 22.13 -2.24
C ASN A 72 -16.28 20.67 -2.53
N LEU A 73 -15.68 19.72 -1.78
CA LEU A 73 -15.86 18.30 -1.99
C LEU A 73 -17.26 17.82 -1.62
N MET A 74 -17.94 18.47 -0.67
CA MET A 74 -19.33 18.11 -0.30
C MET A 74 -20.32 18.24 -1.46
N SER A 75 -19.99 18.92 -2.54
CA SER A 75 -20.82 19.02 -3.75
C SER A 75 -20.74 17.80 -4.66
N LEU A 76 -19.82 16.88 -4.45
CA LEU A 76 -19.68 15.68 -5.26
C LEU A 76 -20.84 14.71 -5.05
N PRO A 77 -21.25 13.96 -6.09
CA PRO A 77 -22.36 12.99 -5.98
C PRO A 77 -21.98 11.80 -5.09
N ASN A 78 -23.00 11.20 -4.49
CA ASN A 78 -22.89 9.97 -3.67
C ASN A 78 -22.03 10.11 -2.40
N ILE A 79 -21.69 11.32 -1.97
CA ILE A 79 -21.03 11.52 -0.70
C ILE A 79 -21.99 11.19 0.45
N GLU A 80 -21.47 10.49 1.45
CA GLU A 80 -22.09 10.28 2.73
C GLU A 80 -21.60 11.32 3.75
N THR A 81 -20.28 11.47 3.85
CA THR A 81 -19.66 12.47 4.74
C THR A 81 -18.24 12.81 4.29
N VAL A 82 -17.80 14.02 4.66
CA VAL A 82 -16.40 14.46 4.51
C VAL A 82 -15.90 14.92 5.88
N ARG A 83 -14.75 14.42 6.28
CA ARG A 83 -14.12 14.77 7.56
C ARG A 83 -12.63 14.96 7.39
N ALA A 84 -12.03 15.85 8.18
CA ALA A 84 -10.61 16.08 8.19
C ALA A 84 -10.01 15.80 9.57
N MET A 85 -8.78 15.32 9.56
CA MET A 85 -7.91 15.23 10.71
C MET A 85 -6.69 16.10 10.43
N THR A 86 -6.59 17.23 11.15
CA THR A 86 -5.54 18.22 10.94
C THR A 86 -4.55 18.19 12.09
N SER A 87 -3.27 18.13 11.75
CA SER A 87 -2.15 18.10 12.68
C SER A 87 -1.13 19.19 12.31
N PHE A 88 -0.08 19.35 13.12
CA PHE A 88 1.01 20.28 12.77
C PHE A 88 1.68 19.85 11.47
N SER A 89 1.75 20.74 10.50
CA SER A 89 2.30 20.55 9.13
C SER A 89 1.56 19.55 8.23
N THR A 90 0.48 18.88 8.66
CA THR A 90 -0.20 17.85 7.86
C THR A 90 -1.71 17.85 8.10
N ALA A 91 -2.49 17.43 7.08
CA ALA A 91 -3.87 17.03 7.28
C ALA A 91 -4.23 15.81 6.41
N MET A 92 -5.18 15.03 6.88
CA MET A 92 -5.82 13.96 6.13
C MET A 92 -7.30 14.24 6.01
N ILE A 93 -7.83 14.25 4.79
CA ILE A 93 -9.23 14.49 4.51
C ILE A 93 -9.82 13.20 3.95
N TYR A 94 -10.83 12.69 4.62
CA TYR A 94 -11.53 11.45 4.30
C TYR A 94 -12.85 11.81 3.65
N ILE A 95 -13.03 11.43 2.40
CA ILE A 95 -14.26 11.57 1.65
C ILE A 95 -14.90 10.19 1.60
N ILE A 96 -15.99 10.01 2.35
CA ILE A 96 -16.70 8.75 2.48
C ILE A 96 -17.92 8.80 1.55
N PHE A 97 -18.04 7.80 0.72
CA PHE A 97 -19.12 7.64 -0.25
C PHE A 97 -20.13 6.59 0.21
N LYS A 98 -21.34 6.68 -0.32
CA LYS A 98 -22.40 5.70 -0.07
C LYS A 98 -22.00 4.32 -0.57
N ASP A 99 -22.48 3.30 0.13
CA ASP A 99 -22.24 1.91 -0.26
C ASP A 99 -22.60 1.63 -1.72
N GLY A 100 -21.79 0.79 -2.37
CA GLY A 100 -21.95 0.45 -3.78
C GLY A 100 -21.40 1.49 -4.77
N THR A 101 -20.81 2.59 -4.29
CA THR A 101 -20.15 3.55 -5.18
C THR A 101 -18.80 3.00 -5.64
N ASP A 102 -18.52 3.11 -6.94
CA ASP A 102 -17.22 2.75 -7.49
C ASP A 102 -16.13 3.69 -6.99
N ILE A 103 -15.06 3.11 -6.41
CA ILE A 103 -13.97 3.89 -5.80
C ILE A 103 -13.12 4.61 -6.84
N TYR A 104 -12.94 4.03 -8.04
CA TYR A 104 -12.10 4.64 -9.07
C TYR A 104 -12.81 5.79 -9.77
N ASP A 105 -14.14 5.68 -9.99
CA ASP A 105 -14.96 6.83 -10.43
C ASP A 105 -14.93 7.94 -9.39
N SER A 106 -15.08 7.60 -8.11
CA SER A 106 -14.99 8.54 -6.99
C SER A 106 -13.63 9.26 -6.93
N ARG A 107 -12.54 8.51 -7.07
CA ARG A 107 -11.17 9.06 -7.11
C ARG A 107 -10.99 10.02 -8.30
N SER A 108 -11.50 9.66 -9.46
CA SER A 108 -11.43 10.51 -10.66
C SER A 108 -12.16 11.83 -10.46
N ARG A 109 -13.36 11.80 -9.85
CA ARG A 109 -14.13 13.02 -9.54
C ARG A 109 -13.46 13.88 -8.47
N VAL A 110 -12.89 13.25 -7.43
CA VAL A 110 -12.12 13.99 -6.42
C VAL A 110 -10.90 14.64 -7.06
N LEU A 111 -10.18 13.93 -7.95
CA LEU A 111 -9.02 14.49 -8.65
C LEU A 111 -9.40 15.65 -9.57
N GLU A 112 -10.51 15.56 -10.28
CA GLU A 112 -11.06 16.66 -11.08
C GLU A 112 -11.31 17.90 -10.21
N GLN A 113 -11.98 17.72 -9.07
CA GLN A 113 -12.24 18.81 -8.13
C GLN A 113 -10.94 19.40 -7.54
N LEU A 114 -9.97 18.55 -7.17
CA LEU A 114 -8.66 19.01 -6.70
C LEU A 114 -7.93 19.83 -7.76
N SER A 115 -8.01 19.43 -9.02
CA SER A 115 -7.39 20.15 -10.14
C SER A 115 -7.93 21.57 -10.27
N THR A 116 -9.21 21.78 -10.02
CA THR A 116 -9.81 23.13 -10.05
C THR A 116 -9.35 24.02 -8.90
N LEU A 117 -8.94 23.41 -7.79
CA LEU A 117 -8.51 24.09 -6.57
C LEU A 117 -7.00 24.31 -6.47
N GLN A 118 -6.18 23.71 -7.35
CA GLN A 118 -4.71 23.76 -7.24
C GLN A 118 -4.14 25.18 -7.16
N GLY A 119 -4.72 26.16 -7.86
CA GLY A 119 -4.28 27.55 -7.83
C GLY A 119 -4.71 28.33 -6.58
N THR A 120 -5.53 27.77 -5.72
CA THR A 120 -6.08 28.44 -4.52
C THR A 120 -5.31 28.11 -3.25
N PHE A 121 -4.49 27.06 -3.28
CA PHE A 121 -3.73 26.65 -2.09
C PHE A 121 -2.57 27.58 -1.80
N PRO A 122 -2.22 27.77 -0.52
CA PRO A 122 -1.10 28.60 -0.12
C PRO A 122 0.23 28.07 -0.69
N THR A 123 1.15 29.01 -0.96
CA THR A 123 2.49 28.64 -1.45
C THR A 123 3.20 27.72 -0.47
N GLY A 124 3.76 26.61 -0.97
CA GLY A 124 4.47 25.62 -0.18
C GLY A 124 3.56 24.51 0.41
N ALA A 125 2.25 24.59 0.21
CA ALA A 125 1.34 23.51 0.53
C ALA A 125 1.30 22.48 -0.61
N THR A 126 1.38 21.19 -0.27
CA THR A 126 1.20 20.06 -1.19
C THR A 126 -0.10 19.35 -0.85
N VAL A 127 -0.97 19.21 -1.84
CA VAL A 127 -2.27 18.52 -1.70
C VAL A 127 -2.34 17.42 -2.76
N GLN A 128 -2.47 16.18 -2.33
CA GLN A 128 -2.47 15.02 -3.23
C GLN A 128 -3.43 13.92 -2.76
N LEU A 129 -3.85 13.07 -3.69
CA LEU A 129 -4.61 11.87 -3.33
C LEU A 129 -3.72 10.89 -2.57
N GLY A 130 -4.27 10.30 -1.52
CA GLY A 130 -3.70 9.16 -0.85
C GLY A 130 -3.78 7.88 -1.68
N PRO A 131 -3.27 6.75 -1.15
CA PRO A 131 -3.29 5.45 -1.84
C PRO A 131 -4.71 4.99 -2.17
N ASP A 132 -4.85 4.18 -3.21
CA ASP A 132 -6.10 3.52 -3.62
C ASP A 132 -6.32 2.23 -2.81
N ALA A 133 -6.43 2.38 -1.51
CA ALA A 133 -6.58 1.29 -0.56
C ALA A 133 -7.72 1.56 0.42
N THR A 134 -8.25 0.49 1.00
CA THR A 134 -9.25 0.55 2.06
C THR A 134 -8.60 0.58 3.45
N GLY A 135 -9.42 0.71 4.51
CA GLY A 135 -8.92 0.68 5.89
C GLY A 135 -8.24 -0.64 6.29
N VAL A 136 -8.49 -1.73 5.55
CA VAL A 136 -7.85 -3.04 5.74
C VAL A 136 -6.70 -3.31 4.76
N GLY A 137 -6.21 -2.29 4.05
CA GLY A 137 -5.17 -2.43 3.04
C GLY A 137 -3.79 -2.86 3.56
N TRP A 138 -3.50 -2.70 4.84
CA TRP A 138 -2.22 -3.14 5.45
C TRP A 138 -2.17 -4.65 5.52
N ALA A 139 -1.38 -5.26 4.65
CA ALA A 139 -1.40 -6.70 4.47
C ALA A 139 -0.11 -7.40 4.90
N TYR A 140 1.03 -6.72 4.83
CA TYR A 140 2.32 -7.26 5.19
C TYR A 140 3.22 -6.16 5.76
N GLU A 141 3.96 -6.47 6.83
CA GLU A 141 4.89 -5.54 7.45
C GLU A 141 6.23 -6.23 7.67
N TYR A 142 7.30 -5.48 7.41
CA TYR A 142 8.66 -5.95 7.61
C TYR A 142 9.52 -4.87 8.27
N ALA A 143 10.58 -5.30 8.93
CA ALA A 143 11.59 -4.43 9.51
C ALA A 143 12.95 -4.71 8.87
N LEU A 144 13.79 -3.67 8.80
CA LEU A 144 15.17 -3.75 8.34
C LEU A 144 16.09 -3.72 9.56
N LYS A 145 16.84 -4.79 9.79
CA LYS A 145 17.79 -4.91 10.89
C LYS A 145 19.21 -4.92 10.35
N SER A 146 20.10 -4.15 10.97
CA SER A 146 21.54 -4.15 10.69
C SER A 146 22.32 -3.89 11.97
N ASN A 147 23.52 -4.48 12.04
CA ASN A 147 24.47 -4.23 13.14
C ASN A 147 25.52 -3.18 12.77
N THR A 148 25.61 -2.79 11.51
CA THR A 148 26.66 -1.92 10.97
C THR A 148 26.14 -0.60 10.44
N LYS A 149 24.87 -0.56 9.98
CA LYS A 149 24.26 0.63 9.38
C LYS A 149 23.49 1.44 10.41
N SER A 150 23.61 2.76 10.29
CA SER A 150 22.84 3.71 11.10
C SER A 150 21.37 3.76 10.67
N LEU A 151 20.50 4.33 11.52
CA LEU A 151 19.06 4.44 11.25
C LEU A 151 18.74 5.32 10.03
N ASP A 152 19.55 6.33 9.74
CA ASP A 152 19.40 7.18 8.55
C ASP A 152 19.83 6.47 7.26
N GLU A 153 20.88 5.64 7.33
CA GLU A 153 21.28 4.78 6.22
C GLU A 153 20.23 3.71 5.91
N LEU A 154 19.70 3.04 6.94
CA LEU A 154 18.60 2.08 6.78
C LEU A 154 17.34 2.75 6.24
N ARG A 155 17.02 3.98 6.70
CA ARG A 155 15.88 4.73 6.18
C ARG A 155 16.07 5.10 4.70
N THR A 156 17.27 5.48 4.32
CA THR A 156 17.63 5.76 2.93
C THR A 156 17.46 4.50 2.06
N LEU A 157 17.92 3.35 2.53
CA LEU A 157 17.71 2.07 1.85
C LEU A 157 16.23 1.72 1.72
N GLN A 158 15.46 1.93 2.78
CA GLN A 158 14.01 1.70 2.74
C GLN A 158 13.33 2.58 1.70
N ASP A 159 13.58 3.89 1.72
CA ASP A 159 12.89 4.85 0.88
C ASP A 159 13.29 4.77 -0.59
N TYR A 160 14.56 4.48 -0.90
CA TYR A 160 15.11 4.54 -2.27
C TYR A 160 15.43 3.18 -2.90
N TYR A 161 15.47 2.09 -2.13
CA TYR A 161 15.75 0.77 -2.67
C TYR A 161 14.58 -0.20 -2.45
N PHE A 162 14.20 -0.48 -1.20
CA PHE A 162 13.13 -1.43 -0.91
C PHE A 162 11.77 -0.92 -1.39
N LYS A 163 11.40 0.31 -1.04
CA LYS A 163 10.13 0.92 -1.42
C LYS A 163 9.93 0.91 -2.95
N TYR A 164 10.91 1.39 -3.72
CA TYR A 164 10.78 1.41 -5.18
C TYR A 164 10.71 0.02 -5.80
N ALA A 165 11.50 -0.93 -5.29
CA ALA A 165 11.48 -2.29 -5.79
C ALA A 165 10.14 -2.99 -5.53
N LEU A 166 9.51 -2.72 -4.39
CA LEU A 166 8.24 -3.31 -3.98
C LEU A 166 7.03 -2.62 -4.60
N LEU A 167 7.09 -1.32 -4.87
CA LEU A 167 6.05 -0.59 -5.61
C LEU A 167 5.85 -1.15 -7.03
N GLY A 168 6.87 -1.81 -7.61
CA GLY A 168 6.76 -2.48 -8.89
C GLY A 168 6.07 -3.85 -8.84
N VAL A 169 5.65 -4.33 -7.66
CA VAL A 169 4.89 -5.57 -7.52
C VAL A 169 3.42 -5.29 -7.82
N ASP A 170 2.84 -6.09 -8.70
CA ASP A 170 1.43 -5.94 -9.07
C ASP A 170 0.50 -6.09 -7.88
N GLY A 171 -0.51 -5.24 -7.79
CA GLY A 171 -1.45 -5.18 -6.68
C GLY A 171 -0.98 -4.39 -5.45
N VAL A 172 0.25 -3.89 -5.43
CA VAL A 172 0.72 -2.97 -4.38
C VAL A 172 0.25 -1.56 -4.69
N SER A 173 -0.43 -0.90 -3.74
CA SER A 173 -0.84 0.50 -3.83
C SER A 173 0.25 1.43 -3.32
N GLU A 174 0.80 1.13 -2.14
CA GLU A 174 1.82 1.95 -1.49
C GLU A 174 2.72 1.08 -0.61
N ILE A 175 3.95 1.55 -0.41
CA ILE A 175 4.85 1.08 0.63
C ILE A 175 5.11 2.24 1.58
N ALA A 176 4.48 2.21 2.74
CA ALA A 176 4.66 3.22 3.77
C ALA A 176 5.92 2.91 4.60
N SER A 177 6.86 3.85 4.63
CA SER A 177 8.07 3.73 5.44
C SER A 177 7.82 4.29 6.84
N ILE A 178 8.18 3.54 7.88
CA ILE A 178 8.03 3.93 9.28
C ILE A 178 9.36 3.80 10.04
N GLY A 179 9.56 4.66 11.04
CA GLY A 179 10.77 4.69 11.85
C GLY A 179 11.98 5.32 11.17
N GLY A 180 13.08 5.33 11.89
CA GLY A 180 14.36 5.89 11.46
C GLY A 180 14.37 7.39 11.27
N TYR A 181 15.44 7.89 10.67
CA TYR A 181 15.67 9.30 10.42
C TYR A 181 15.77 9.56 8.92
N VAL A 182 15.02 10.54 8.42
CA VAL A 182 15.21 11.03 7.05
C VAL A 182 16.41 11.94 7.03
N LYS A 183 17.39 11.60 6.20
CA LYS A 183 18.63 12.35 6.04
C LYS A 183 18.38 13.70 5.39
N ASN A 184 18.86 14.76 6.02
CA ASN A 184 18.82 16.13 5.53
C ASN A 184 20.20 16.73 5.43
N TYR A 185 20.38 17.65 4.48
CA TYR A 185 21.49 18.58 4.44
C TYR A 185 21.04 19.87 5.12
N GLU A 186 21.71 20.24 6.20
CA GLU A 186 21.39 21.43 6.98
C GLU A 186 22.48 22.49 6.78
N ILE A 187 22.05 23.70 6.49
CA ILE A 187 22.92 24.87 6.36
C ILE A 187 22.58 25.82 7.49
N THR A 188 23.38 25.81 8.54
CA THR A 188 23.20 26.63 9.74
C THR A 188 23.91 27.96 9.55
N LEU A 189 23.14 29.03 9.27
CA LEU A 189 23.67 30.36 9.00
C LEU A 189 24.16 31.02 10.30
N ASN A 190 25.33 31.69 10.24
CA ASN A 190 25.83 32.52 11.33
C ASN A 190 25.30 33.94 11.19
N GLN A 191 24.47 34.37 12.17
CA GLN A 191 23.79 35.64 12.14
C GLN A 191 24.74 36.84 12.14
N ASP A 192 25.84 36.79 12.89
CA ASP A 192 26.82 37.89 12.95
C ASP A 192 27.49 38.07 11.60
N LYS A 193 27.83 36.99 10.92
CA LYS A 193 28.42 37.04 9.59
C LYS A 193 27.43 37.55 8.52
N LEU A 194 26.14 37.23 8.64
CA LEU A 194 25.12 37.77 7.75
C LEU A 194 25.07 39.31 7.84
N VAL A 195 25.08 39.81 9.06
CA VAL A 195 25.12 41.29 9.31
C VAL A 195 26.44 41.88 8.82
N GLN A 196 27.56 41.23 9.09
CA GLN A 196 28.90 41.71 8.68
C GLN A 196 29.06 41.85 7.17
N TYR A 197 28.46 40.92 6.40
CA TYR A 197 28.61 40.87 4.94
C TYR A 197 27.38 41.48 4.23
N ASP A 198 26.42 42.03 4.99
CA ASP A 198 25.16 42.64 4.47
C ASP A 198 24.42 41.67 3.54
N LEU A 199 24.07 40.46 4.08
CA LEU A 199 23.42 39.37 3.35
C LEU A 199 22.01 39.16 3.86
N ASN A 200 21.08 38.90 2.91
CA ASN A 200 19.70 38.53 3.22
C ASN A 200 19.51 37.02 3.08
N ILE A 201 18.79 36.45 4.03
CA ILE A 201 18.49 34.99 4.03
C ILE A 201 17.78 34.53 2.74
N ASN A 202 16.85 35.36 2.22
CA ASN A 202 16.13 35.04 0.99
C ASN A 202 17.07 35.02 -0.23
N GLU A 203 18.04 35.93 -0.29
CA GLU A 203 19.07 35.94 -1.34
C GLU A 203 19.92 34.70 -1.30
N ILE A 204 20.35 34.25 -0.12
CA ILE A 204 21.11 33.00 0.05
C ILE A 204 20.27 31.80 -0.41
N LYS A 205 18.99 31.75 -0.05
CA LYS A 205 18.07 30.67 -0.47
C LYS A 205 17.97 30.61 -2.00
N GLU A 206 17.77 31.76 -2.67
CA GLU A 206 17.70 31.83 -4.13
C GLU A 206 19.01 31.38 -4.80
N ILE A 207 20.16 31.79 -4.24
CA ILE A 207 21.47 31.38 -4.75
C ILE A 207 21.66 29.86 -4.61
N ILE A 208 21.31 29.27 -3.47
CA ILE A 208 21.40 27.81 -3.27
C ILE A 208 20.49 27.07 -4.26
N GLN A 209 19.26 27.54 -4.45
CA GLN A 209 18.33 26.95 -5.41
C GLN A 209 18.83 27.05 -6.85
N ALA A 210 19.39 28.19 -7.24
CA ALA A 210 19.95 28.39 -8.57
C ALA A 210 21.20 27.52 -8.85
N ASN A 211 22.00 27.23 -7.80
CA ASN A 211 23.16 26.37 -7.90
C ASN A 211 22.89 24.86 -7.81
N ASN A 212 21.62 24.46 -7.65
CA ASN A 212 21.20 23.06 -7.60
C ASN A 212 20.32 22.69 -8.78
N SER A 213 20.80 22.88 -10.00
CA SER A 213 20.06 22.60 -11.23
C SER A 213 20.97 22.23 -12.38
N ASP A 214 20.54 21.28 -13.20
CA ASP A 214 21.17 20.97 -14.47
C ASP A 214 20.52 21.82 -15.57
N ILE A 215 21.33 22.35 -16.45
CA ILE A 215 20.88 23.17 -17.59
C ILE A 215 21.23 22.45 -18.89
N GLY A 216 20.23 22.14 -19.70
CA GLY A 216 20.41 21.68 -21.07
C GLY A 216 20.83 22.82 -21.98
N GLY A 217 21.92 22.63 -22.71
CA GLY A 217 22.42 23.57 -23.69
C GLY A 217 22.01 23.22 -25.11
N ARG A 218 22.72 23.80 -26.08
CA ARG A 218 22.54 23.55 -27.52
C ARG A 218 23.23 22.27 -27.97
N ILE A 219 22.81 21.77 -29.11
CA ILE A 219 23.53 20.76 -29.89
C ILE A 219 24.55 21.49 -30.76
N ILE A 220 25.80 21.04 -30.73
CA ILE A 220 26.86 21.47 -31.65
C ILE A 220 27.08 20.34 -32.66
N LEU A 221 27.07 20.69 -33.94
CA LEU A 221 27.43 19.77 -35.02
C LEU A 221 28.92 19.91 -35.30
N GLU A 222 29.69 18.88 -35.00
CA GLU A 222 31.12 18.83 -35.26
C GLU A 222 31.49 17.50 -35.91
N ASN A 223 32.20 17.54 -37.06
CA ASN A 223 32.65 16.37 -37.81
C ASN A 223 31.53 15.37 -38.17
N GLY A 224 30.29 15.86 -38.38
CA GLY A 224 29.15 14.99 -38.73
C GLY A 224 28.48 14.32 -37.51
N TYR A 225 28.89 14.65 -36.31
CA TYR A 225 28.28 14.17 -35.03
C TYR A 225 27.57 15.30 -34.30
N GLU A 226 26.49 14.95 -33.61
CA GLU A 226 25.78 15.85 -32.71
C GLU A 226 26.40 15.75 -31.33
N HIS A 227 26.95 16.86 -30.83
CA HIS A 227 27.43 16.99 -29.44
C HIS A 227 26.42 17.77 -28.62
N ILE A 228 25.86 17.14 -27.58
CA ILE A 228 24.94 17.80 -26.66
C ILE A 228 25.76 18.50 -25.58
N ILE A 229 25.56 19.82 -25.44
CA ILE A 229 26.16 20.59 -24.36
C ILE A 229 25.21 20.53 -23.16
N THR A 230 25.70 20.08 -22.01
CA THR A 230 24.98 20.09 -20.73
C THR A 230 25.82 20.70 -19.66
N ALA A 231 25.28 21.63 -18.88
CA ALA A 231 25.89 22.08 -17.66
C ALA A 231 25.29 21.26 -16.50
N ARG A 232 26.12 20.49 -15.81
CA ARG A 232 25.72 19.70 -14.64
C ARG A 232 26.00 20.51 -13.39
N GLY A 233 24.95 20.88 -12.65
CA GLY A 233 25.03 21.72 -11.47
C GLY A 233 24.37 21.14 -10.23
N TYR A 234 23.85 19.91 -10.27
CA TYR A 234 23.30 19.26 -9.06
C TYR A 234 24.38 19.04 -8.00
N LEU A 235 24.07 19.47 -6.79
CA LEU A 235 24.91 19.30 -5.61
C LEU A 235 24.92 17.82 -5.20
N LYS A 236 26.11 17.24 -5.00
CA LYS A 236 26.27 15.81 -4.69
C LYS A 236 26.92 15.56 -3.34
N SER A 237 27.59 16.55 -2.79
CA SER A 237 28.34 16.42 -1.54
C SER A 237 28.19 17.67 -0.67
N LEU A 238 28.54 17.54 0.62
CA LEU A 238 28.64 18.69 1.51
C LEU A 238 29.60 19.76 0.96
N SER A 239 30.74 19.30 0.40
CA SER A 239 31.74 20.20 -0.18
C SER A 239 31.19 21.02 -1.36
N ASP A 240 30.26 20.47 -2.14
CA ASP A 240 29.64 21.24 -3.23
C ASP A 240 28.80 22.37 -2.66
N ILE A 241 28.04 22.10 -1.59
CA ILE A 241 27.23 23.11 -0.89
C ILE A 241 28.11 24.16 -0.25
N GLU A 242 29.16 23.75 0.47
CA GLU A 242 30.14 24.64 1.13
C GLU A 242 30.82 25.60 0.16
N ASN A 243 31.05 25.15 -1.07
CA ASN A 243 31.77 25.92 -2.09
C ASN A 243 30.87 26.77 -2.98
N ILE A 244 29.55 26.81 -2.78
CA ILE A 244 28.67 27.74 -3.48
C ILE A 244 29.13 29.18 -3.20
N THR A 245 29.35 29.96 -4.25
CA THR A 245 29.71 31.37 -4.15
C THR A 245 28.44 32.22 -4.00
N ILE A 246 28.36 32.99 -2.92
CA ILE A 246 27.24 33.86 -2.60
C ILE A 246 27.42 35.23 -3.26
N LYS A 247 28.61 35.83 -3.06
CA LYS A 247 28.93 37.18 -3.52
C LYS A 247 30.43 37.25 -3.82
N THR A 248 30.81 38.03 -4.81
CA THR A 248 32.21 38.32 -5.08
C THR A 248 32.50 39.79 -4.80
N SER A 249 33.41 40.08 -3.90
CA SER A 249 33.87 41.43 -3.57
C SER A 249 35.34 41.50 -3.78
N ASN A 250 35.81 42.51 -4.52
CA ASN A 250 37.24 42.71 -4.86
C ASN A 250 37.93 41.41 -5.41
N ASN A 251 37.28 40.68 -6.29
CA ASN A 251 37.72 39.41 -6.84
C ASN A 251 37.89 38.28 -5.80
N ILE A 252 37.39 38.44 -4.57
CA ILE A 252 37.42 37.38 -3.54
C ILE A 252 36.01 36.81 -3.44
N PRO A 253 35.79 35.53 -3.77
CA PRO A 253 34.47 34.91 -3.64
C PRO A 253 34.15 34.60 -2.17
N LEU A 254 33.03 35.11 -1.69
CA LEU A 254 32.43 34.71 -0.41
C LEU A 254 31.59 33.45 -0.62
N LYS A 255 31.90 32.39 0.10
CA LYS A 255 31.27 31.08 -0.04
C LYS A 255 30.34 30.76 1.13
N ILE A 256 29.45 29.75 0.95
CA ILE A 256 28.58 29.28 2.03
C ILE A 256 29.38 28.93 3.30
N LYS A 257 30.47 28.20 3.19
CA LYS A 257 31.35 27.84 4.34
C LYS A 257 31.89 29.02 5.13
N ASP A 258 31.96 30.21 4.53
CA ASP A 258 32.47 31.40 5.20
C ASP A 258 31.42 32.02 6.13
N ILE A 259 30.12 31.74 5.88
CA ILE A 259 28.97 32.32 6.61
C ILE A 259 28.11 31.28 7.31
N ALA A 260 28.27 30.01 7.02
CA ALA A 260 27.45 28.93 7.52
C ALA A 260 28.26 27.68 7.82
N GLU A 261 27.68 26.81 8.63
CA GLU A 261 28.12 25.43 8.83
C GLU A 261 27.17 24.51 8.05
N VAL A 262 27.76 23.56 7.31
CA VAL A 262 26.99 22.62 6.48
C VAL A 262 27.16 21.21 7.04
N ASN A 263 26.08 20.63 7.50
CA ASN A 263 26.08 19.32 8.14
C ASN A 263 25.04 18.38 7.53
N ILE A 264 25.27 17.07 7.69
CA ILE A 264 24.23 16.07 7.52
C ILE A 264 23.51 15.91 8.86
N THR A 265 22.22 16.12 8.86
CA THR A 265 21.40 16.00 10.06
C THR A 265 20.16 15.15 9.77
N SER A 266 19.36 14.92 10.76
CA SER A 266 18.12 14.16 10.66
C SER A 266 16.93 15.07 10.73
N SER A 267 15.93 14.86 9.87
CA SER A 267 14.64 15.55 10.00
C SER A 267 14.05 15.29 11.38
N ALA A 268 13.33 16.27 11.92
CA ALA A 268 12.54 16.08 13.12
C ALA A 268 11.52 14.96 12.89
N ARG A 269 11.62 13.88 13.66
CA ARG A 269 10.71 12.73 13.57
C ARG A 269 9.55 12.86 14.56
N ARG A 270 8.41 12.29 14.20
CA ARG A 270 7.21 12.25 15.05
C ARG A 270 6.89 10.88 15.61
N GLY A 271 7.60 9.86 15.17
CA GLY A 271 7.40 8.48 15.60
C GLY A 271 8.69 7.68 15.56
N MET A 272 8.68 6.59 16.27
CA MET A 272 9.75 5.60 16.32
C MET A 272 9.14 4.20 16.16
N VAL A 273 9.95 3.27 15.71
CA VAL A 273 9.60 1.85 15.64
C VAL A 273 10.66 1.08 16.40
N ASP A 274 10.22 0.25 17.33
CA ASP A 274 11.06 -0.70 18.04
C ASP A 274 10.73 -2.12 17.59
N LEU A 275 11.75 -2.95 17.43
CA LEU A 275 11.58 -4.35 17.07
C LEU A 275 11.82 -5.23 18.31
N ASN A 276 10.75 -5.77 18.89
CA ASN A 276 10.79 -6.73 19.99
C ASN A 276 11.56 -6.26 21.24
N GLY A 277 11.59 -4.96 21.54
CA GLY A 277 12.36 -4.41 22.65
C GLY A 277 13.89 -4.45 22.46
N GLN A 278 14.34 -4.67 21.22
CA GLN A 278 15.78 -4.75 20.90
C GLN A 278 16.37 -3.43 20.40
N GLY A 279 15.55 -2.39 20.34
CA GLY A 279 15.93 -1.06 19.92
C GLY A 279 15.25 -0.60 18.64
N GLU A 280 15.59 0.62 18.24
CA GLU A 280 14.97 1.26 17.10
C GLU A 280 15.35 0.58 15.78
N THR A 281 14.36 0.52 14.88
CA THR A 281 14.53 0.00 13.55
C THR A 281 13.71 0.81 12.53
N ILE A 282 13.79 0.40 11.27
CA ILE A 282 12.99 0.93 10.17
C ILE A 282 12.07 -0.16 9.67
N GLY A 283 10.81 0.18 9.42
CA GLY A 283 9.86 -0.75 8.84
C GLY A 283 9.29 -0.28 7.52
N GLY A 284 8.76 -1.23 6.79
CA GLY A 284 7.94 -1.00 5.61
C GLY A 284 6.59 -1.67 5.76
N ILE A 285 5.52 -0.93 5.51
CA ILE A 285 4.14 -1.43 5.50
C ILE A 285 3.69 -1.54 4.06
N VAL A 286 3.32 -2.75 3.64
CA VAL A 286 2.79 -3.01 2.30
C VAL A 286 1.29 -2.81 2.31
N ILE A 287 0.83 -1.89 1.49
CA ILE A 287 -0.58 -1.54 1.33
C ILE A 287 -1.07 -2.12 0.01
N VAL A 288 -2.05 -3.01 0.09
CA VAL A 288 -2.67 -3.67 -1.07
C VAL A 288 -3.73 -2.77 -1.68
N ARG A 289 -3.75 -2.74 -3.01
CA ARG A 289 -4.73 -1.97 -3.80
C ARG A 289 -6.13 -2.53 -3.62
N HIS A 290 -7.12 -1.63 -3.62
CA HIS A 290 -8.52 -2.03 -3.55
C HIS A 290 -8.91 -3.00 -4.69
N GLY A 291 -9.59 -4.08 -4.33
CA GLY A 291 -10.07 -5.10 -5.28
C GLY A 291 -9.04 -6.18 -5.67
N GLU A 292 -7.78 -6.01 -5.30
CA GLU A 292 -6.75 -7.02 -5.53
C GLU A 292 -6.86 -8.21 -4.56
N ASN A 293 -6.11 -9.26 -4.83
CA ASN A 293 -6.03 -10.45 -3.97
C ASN A 293 -4.87 -10.30 -2.97
N PRO A 294 -5.12 -9.99 -1.68
CA PRO A 294 -4.05 -9.75 -0.72
C PRO A 294 -3.11 -10.94 -0.54
N TYR A 295 -3.62 -12.17 -0.60
CA TYR A 295 -2.80 -13.37 -0.48
C TYR A 295 -1.78 -13.48 -1.62
N ALA A 296 -2.20 -13.25 -2.85
CA ALA A 296 -1.33 -13.29 -4.02
C ALA A 296 -0.29 -12.15 -3.99
N VAL A 297 -0.72 -10.95 -3.58
CA VAL A 297 0.18 -9.77 -3.46
C VAL A 297 1.24 -10.01 -2.39
N ILE A 298 0.87 -10.50 -1.20
CA ILE A 298 1.83 -10.81 -0.12
C ILE A 298 2.86 -11.81 -0.61
N LYS A 299 2.42 -12.87 -1.30
CA LYS A 299 3.33 -13.89 -1.84
C LYS A 299 4.32 -13.29 -2.83
N ALA A 300 3.85 -12.47 -3.78
CA ALA A 300 4.70 -11.78 -4.74
C ALA A 300 5.68 -10.80 -4.06
N VAL A 301 5.23 -10.08 -3.02
CA VAL A 301 6.08 -9.20 -2.21
C VAL A 301 7.18 -10.00 -1.50
N LYS A 302 6.86 -11.13 -0.87
CA LYS A 302 7.84 -12.00 -0.20
C LYS A 302 8.87 -12.55 -1.20
N GLU A 303 8.42 -13.00 -2.35
CA GLU A 303 9.31 -13.45 -3.44
C GLU A 303 10.22 -12.30 -3.91
N LYS A 304 9.70 -11.09 -4.05
CA LYS A 304 10.48 -9.91 -4.43
C LYS A 304 11.49 -9.56 -3.33
N LEU A 305 11.09 -9.49 -2.05
CA LEU A 305 11.98 -9.24 -0.91
C LEU A 305 13.14 -10.22 -0.86
N ALA A 306 12.89 -11.51 -1.13
CA ALA A 306 13.94 -12.53 -1.15
C ALA A 306 15.01 -12.29 -2.23
N THR A 307 14.70 -11.52 -3.29
CA THR A 307 15.65 -11.12 -4.32
C THR A 307 16.46 -9.87 -3.96
N LEU A 308 15.94 -9.05 -3.02
CA LEU A 308 16.57 -7.79 -2.61
C LEU A 308 17.60 -8.07 -1.53
N LYS A 309 18.85 -8.25 -1.94
CA LYS A 309 19.97 -8.52 -1.01
C LYS A 309 20.82 -7.28 -0.86
N VAL A 310 20.91 -6.78 0.36
CA VAL A 310 21.83 -5.69 0.75
C VAL A 310 22.79 -6.25 1.78
N PRO A 311 24.11 -6.09 1.61
CA PRO A 311 25.09 -6.53 2.60
C PRO A 311 24.77 -5.97 3.99
N ASP A 312 24.87 -6.82 5.01
CA ASP A 312 24.66 -6.49 6.42
C ASP A 312 23.24 -5.95 6.76
N VAL A 313 22.26 -6.19 5.90
CA VAL A 313 20.83 -5.85 6.18
C VAL A 313 20.01 -7.11 6.11
N GLU A 314 19.33 -7.40 7.21
CA GLU A 314 18.35 -8.48 7.35
C GLU A 314 16.94 -7.91 7.24
N VAL A 315 16.09 -8.56 6.42
CA VAL A 315 14.65 -8.26 6.36
C VAL A 315 13.93 -9.21 7.31
N VAL A 316 13.35 -8.65 8.37
CA VAL A 316 12.60 -9.39 9.39
C VAL A 316 11.12 -9.22 9.13
N GLU A 317 10.39 -10.33 8.99
CA GLU A 317 8.92 -10.30 8.90
C GLU A 317 8.33 -9.93 10.25
N VAL A 318 7.44 -8.93 10.27
CA VAL A 318 6.77 -8.43 11.48
C VAL A 318 5.31 -8.84 11.50
N TYR A 319 4.60 -8.62 10.40
CA TYR A 319 3.21 -9.01 10.24
C TYR A 319 3.00 -9.63 8.85
N ASP A 320 2.33 -10.77 8.84
CA ASP A 320 1.98 -11.48 7.61
C ASP A 320 0.54 -11.96 7.66
N ARG A 321 -0.33 -11.25 6.93
CA ARG A 321 -1.74 -11.62 6.83
C ARG A 321 -1.95 -12.96 6.13
N SER A 322 -1.04 -13.37 5.22
CA SER A 322 -1.17 -14.66 4.53
C SER A 322 -1.15 -15.84 5.48
N SER A 323 -0.44 -15.73 6.61
CA SER A 323 -0.41 -16.78 7.65
C SER A 323 -1.78 -17.03 8.29
N LEU A 324 -2.63 -16.01 8.39
CA LEU A 324 -3.99 -16.15 8.90
C LEU A 324 -4.90 -16.83 7.86
N ILE A 325 -4.69 -16.51 6.59
CA ILE A 325 -5.42 -17.13 5.47
C ILE A 325 -5.06 -18.62 5.38
N ASP A 326 -3.78 -18.96 5.45
CA ASP A 326 -3.31 -20.35 5.42
C ASP A 326 -3.92 -21.17 6.57
N LYS A 327 -3.92 -20.62 7.79
CA LYS A 327 -4.58 -21.28 8.94
C LYS A 327 -6.07 -21.50 8.73
N ALA A 328 -6.78 -20.54 8.13
CA ALA A 328 -8.20 -20.69 7.84
C ALA A 328 -8.45 -21.79 6.78
N ILE A 329 -7.63 -21.83 5.74
CA ILE A 329 -7.69 -22.87 4.70
C ILE A 329 -7.38 -24.26 5.30
N ASP A 330 -6.32 -24.36 6.11
CA ASP A 330 -5.95 -25.60 6.75
C ASP A 330 -7.05 -26.10 7.71
N THR A 331 -7.67 -25.21 8.47
CA THR A 331 -8.80 -25.54 9.33
C THR A 331 -9.95 -26.09 8.51
N LEU A 332 -10.36 -25.41 7.43
CA LEU A 332 -11.43 -25.89 6.55
C LEU A 332 -11.10 -27.27 5.95
N LYS A 333 -9.88 -27.44 5.46
CA LYS A 333 -9.41 -28.70 4.89
C LYS A 333 -9.43 -29.85 5.91
N ASN A 334 -8.92 -29.59 7.11
CA ASN A 334 -8.89 -30.59 8.18
C ASN A 334 -10.30 -30.97 8.63
N THR A 335 -11.20 -30.01 8.82
CA THR A 335 -12.61 -30.23 9.13
C THR A 335 -13.28 -31.08 8.05
N LEU A 336 -13.08 -30.75 6.76
CA LEU A 336 -13.61 -31.54 5.64
C LEU A 336 -13.13 -32.99 5.65
N ILE A 337 -11.85 -33.21 5.91
CA ILE A 337 -11.27 -34.55 5.95
C ILE A 337 -11.82 -35.35 7.16
N GLU A 338 -11.82 -34.73 8.34
CA GLU A 338 -12.29 -35.32 9.58
C GLU A 338 -13.77 -35.75 9.48
N GLU A 339 -14.63 -34.81 9.08
CA GLU A 339 -16.05 -35.08 8.91
C GLU A 339 -16.32 -36.13 7.82
N SER A 340 -15.59 -36.06 6.69
CA SER A 340 -15.71 -37.05 5.63
C SER A 340 -15.36 -38.46 6.13
N ILE A 341 -14.33 -38.60 6.97
CA ILE A 341 -13.91 -39.88 7.56
C ILE A 341 -14.98 -40.40 8.54
N ILE A 342 -15.48 -39.53 9.44
CA ILE A 342 -16.51 -39.89 10.43
C ILE A 342 -17.79 -40.37 9.71
N VAL A 343 -18.24 -39.60 8.72
CA VAL A 343 -19.43 -39.96 7.92
C VAL A 343 -19.22 -41.24 7.17
N ALA A 344 -18.04 -41.48 6.59
CA ALA A 344 -17.71 -42.72 5.91
C ALA A 344 -17.81 -43.94 6.85
N ILE A 345 -17.27 -43.83 8.07
CA ILE A 345 -17.31 -44.87 9.08
C ILE A 345 -18.76 -45.15 9.51
N ILE A 346 -19.51 -44.09 9.86
CA ILE A 346 -20.90 -44.24 10.32
C ILE A 346 -21.78 -44.81 9.21
N ALA A 347 -21.69 -44.25 7.99
CA ALA A 347 -22.48 -44.72 6.86
C ALA A 347 -22.16 -46.18 6.50
N THR A 348 -20.89 -46.58 6.59
CA THR A 348 -20.49 -47.99 6.34
C THR A 348 -21.01 -48.91 7.41
N LEU A 349 -20.95 -48.52 8.69
CA LEU A 349 -21.40 -49.35 9.82
C LEU A 349 -22.94 -49.50 9.85
N PHE A 350 -23.68 -48.44 9.60
CA PHE A 350 -25.14 -48.43 9.72
C PHE A 350 -25.85 -48.89 8.45
N LEU A 351 -25.35 -48.54 7.29
CA LEU A 351 -26.02 -48.83 6.01
C LEU A 351 -25.58 -50.19 5.43
N PHE A 352 -24.45 -50.74 5.86
CA PHE A 352 -23.83 -51.95 5.28
C PHE A 352 -23.75 -51.96 3.74
N HIS A 353 -23.82 -50.73 3.15
CA HIS A 353 -23.82 -50.51 1.70
C HIS A 353 -22.72 -49.54 1.29
N PHE A 354 -21.57 -50.08 0.90
CA PHE A 354 -20.40 -49.27 0.48
C PHE A 354 -20.71 -48.25 -0.64
N ARG A 355 -21.63 -48.57 -1.55
CA ARG A 355 -22.05 -47.66 -2.64
C ARG A 355 -22.75 -46.42 -2.12
N SER A 356 -23.59 -46.52 -1.11
CA SER A 356 -24.30 -45.36 -0.51
C SER A 356 -23.32 -44.49 0.28
N ALA A 357 -22.38 -45.07 1.02
CA ALA A 357 -21.34 -44.36 1.71
C ALA A 357 -20.45 -43.56 0.73
N LEU A 358 -20.08 -44.13 -0.42
CA LEU A 358 -19.28 -43.47 -1.44
C LEU A 358 -19.99 -42.24 -2.02
N ILE A 359 -21.29 -42.30 -2.22
CA ILE A 359 -22.08 -41.13 -2.73
C ILE A 359 -22.00 -39.96 -1.74
N ILE A 360 -22.17 -40.20 -0.45
CA ILE A 360 -22.12 -39.19 0.59
C ILE A 360 -20.72 -38.56 0.64
N ILE A 361 -19.66 -39.41 0.69
CA ILE A 361 -18.27 -38.93 0.74
C ILE A 361 -17.92 -38.03 -0.46
N ILE A 362 -18.41 -38.35 -1.65
CA ILE A 362 -18.14 -37.54 -2.87
C ILE A 362 -18.99 -36.30 -2.89
N THR A 363 -20.22 -36.33 -2.39
CA THR A 363 -21.14 -35.19 -2.44
C THR A 363 -20.64 -34.03 -1.58
N LEU A 364 -20.09 -34.27 -0.38
CA LEU A 364 -19.59 -33.24 0.53
C LEU A 364 -18.56 -32.33 -0.13
N PRO A 365 -17.42 -32.83 -0.65
CA PRO A 365 -16.42 -31.97 -1.30
C PRO A 365 -16.99 -31.22 -2.53
N ILE A 366 -17.84 -31.87 -3.32
CA ILE A 366 -18.45 -31.25 -4.49
C ILE A 366 -19.37 -30.09 -4.08
N THR A 367 -20.14 -30.23 -3.01
CA THR A 367 -21.04 -29.17 -2.53
C THR A 367 -20.22 -27.96 -2.03
N VAL A 368 -19.11 -28.21 -1.33
CA VAL A 368 -18.18 -27.15 -0.92
C VAL A 368 -17.60 -26.44 -2.13
N LEU A 369 -17.16 -27.17 -3.16
CA LEU A 369 -16.65 -26.58 -4.39
C LEU A 369 -17.73 -25.73 -5.10
N ILE A 370 -18.97 -26.19 -5.16
CA ILE A 370 -20.10 -25.42 -5.74
C ILE A 370 -20.37 -24.15 -4.93
N SER A 371 -20.21 -24.18 -3.61
CA SER A 371 -20.33 -22.97 -2.77
C SER A 371 -19.37 -21.87 -3.20
N PHE A 372 -18.10 -22.21 -3.51
CA PHE A 372 -17.14 -21.24 -4.06
C PHE A 372 -17.57 -20.70 -5.43
N LEU A 373 -18.18 -21.51 -6.28
CA LEU A 373 -18.72 -21.04 -7.56
C LEU A 373 -19.82 -20.02 -7.36
N LEU A 374 -20.74 -20.27 -6.42
CA LEU A 374 -21.80 -19.33 -6.06
C LEU A 374 -21.23 -18.05 -5.44
N MET A 375 -20.27 -18.16 -4.52
CA MET A 375 -19.58 -16.99 -3.95
C MET A 375 -19.00 -16.12 -5.06
N LYS A 376 -18.28 -16.73 -6.02
CA LYS A 376 -17.72 -16.00 -7.17
C LYS A 376 -18.81 -15.34 -8.02
N ALA A 377 -19.92 -16.01 -8.28
CA ALA A 377 -21.03 -15.47 -9.06
C ALA A 377 -21.73 -14.27 -8.38
N PHE A 378 -21.77 -14.27 -7.04
CA PHE A 378 -22.32 -13.17 -6.24
C PHE A 378 -21.29 -12.11 -5.85
N GLY A 379 -20.04 -12.21 -6.31
CA GLY A 379 -18.97 -11.26 -5.96
C GLY A 379 -18.50 -11.34 -4.51
N ILE A 380 -18.75 -12.46 -3.82
CA ILE A 380 -18.33 -12.68 -2.43
C ILE A 380 -16.90 -13.23 -2.41
N GLY A 381 -15.98 -12.51 -1.76
CA GLY A 381 -14.61 -12.96 -1.56
C GLY A 381 -14.48 -14.08 -0.51
N SER A 382 -13.42 -14.87 -0.60
CA SER A 382 -13.10 -15.87 0.41
C SER A 382 -12.29 -15.23 1.55
N ASN A 383 -12.85 -15.26 2.75
CA ASN A 383 -12.21 -14.78 3.97
C ASN A 383 -12.53 -15.73 5.15
N ILE A 384 -11.95 -15.46 6.31
CA ILE A 384 -12.15 -16.33 7.50
C ILE A 384 -13.63 -16.50 7.83
N MET A 385 -14.46 -15.46 7.65
CA MET A 385 -15.91 -15.53 7.93
C MET A 385 -16.62 -16.41 6.92
N SER A 386 -16.39 -16.22 5.61
CA SER A 386 -17.02 -17.04 4.57
C SER A 386 -16.58 -18.51 4.64
N LEU A 387 -15.28 -18.77 4.90
CA LEU A 387 -14.76 -20.11 5.10
C LEU A 387 -15.30 -20.76 6.37
N GLY A 388 -15.45 -20.01 7.46
CA GLY A 388 -16.12 -20.45 8.68
C GLY A 388 -17.58 -20.79 8.46
N GLY A 389 -18.31 -19.98 7.67
CA GLY A 389 -19.68 -20.27 7.27
C GLY A 389 -19.81 -21.57 6.47
N ILE A 390 -18.87 -21.84 5.56
CA ILE A 390 -18.79 -23.11 4.83
C ILE A 390 -18.54 -24.27 5.79
N ALA A 391 -17.61 -24.14 6.75
CA ALA A 391 -17.33 -25.18 7.74
C ALA A 391 -18.56 -25.52 8.58
N ILE A 392 -19.32 -24.51 9.04
CA ILE A 392 -20.58 -24.74 9.76
C ILE A 392 -21.63 -25.44 8.88
N ALA A 393 -21.71 -25.02 7.59
CA ALA A 393 -22.64 -25.64 6.65
C ALA A 393 -22.30 -27.11 6.38
N ILE A 394 -21.00 -27.49 6.38
CA ILE A 394 -20.58 -28.89 6.25
C ILE A 394 -21.11 -29.71 7.42
N GLY A 395 -20.93 -29.23 8.67
CA GLY A 395 -21.48 -29.89 9.85
C GLY A 395 -23.00 -30.11 9.76
N ALA A 396 -23.75 -29.07 9.33
CA ALA A 396 -25.19 -29.18 9.15
C ALA A 396 -25.62 -30.09 7.97
N MET A 397 -24.76 -30.32 6.98
CA MET A 397 -25.03 -31.25 5.87
C MET A 397 -24.78 -32.71 6.25
N VAL A 398 -23.95 -32.94 7.24
CA VAL A 398 -23.61 -34.29 7.73
C VAL A 398 -24.73 -34.85 8.57
N ASP A 399 -25.40 -34.04 9.36
CA ASP A 399 -26.57 -34.44 10.19
C ASP A 399 -27.81 -34.71 9.33
#